data_a9060356c4d39e48f10a8d3efb6530f4
#
_entry.id   a9060356c4d39e48f10a8d3efb6530f4
#
_cell.length_a   1.000
_cell.length_b   1.000
_cell.length_c   1.000
_cell.angle_alpha   90.00
_cell.angle_beta   90.00
_cell.angle_gamma   90.00
#
_symmetry.space_group_name_H-M   'P 1'
#
loop_
_entity.id
_entity.type
_entity.pdbx_description
1 polymer ?
#
loop_
_entity_poly.entity_id
_entity_poly.type
_entity_poly.pdbx_seq_one_letter_code
_entity_poly.pdbx_strand_id
1 'polypeptide(L)'
;MHHEPDACPESGTDARTETGSEKRPETGPAAGPETGCPSIGSTGTAGSTGSTESAGSTGTPAPTGCPATAAAPAATPTPGPTPALFSWQFAADPYPAYAWLREHAPVHRTRLPSGVEAWLVTRYPDARQALADARLSKNPVHHSESAHGKGKTGIPGERGANLMTHLLNIDPPDHTRLRRLVSKAFTPRRVAAFAPRIQELTDQLIDGFAQRGSADLIHEFAFPLPIYAICDLLGVPPEDQDDFRDWAGMMIRHGGGPRGGVARSVKKMRAYLAELIHRKRADLGDDLISGLIRASDHGEHLTENEAAAMCFVLLFAGFETTVNLIGNGTYALLRHPAQRELLQKSIAAGDAELLATAVEELLRYDGPVELATWRYATRELTLGGQRIAEGDPVLVVLAAADRDPARFDEPDVLDLTRRDNPHLGYGHGIHYCLGAPLARLEGQTALATLLTRLPDLRLAAEPDDLRWRGGLIMRGLRTLPVEFTPESATEMPSEPSRPGTAA
;
A
#
# COMPACT_ATOMS: atom_id res chain seq x y z
N MET A 1 34.40 13.27 52.55
CA MET A 1 35.60 12.43 52.42
C MET A 1 35.65 12.11 50.91
N HIS A 2 36.23 12.95 50.11
CA HIS A 2 37.63 12.98 49.65
C HIS A 2 38.01 11.62 49.02
N HIS A 3 38.22 11.45 47.74
CA HIS A 3 39.28 11.94 46.87
C HIS A 3 38.98 11.67 45.39
N GLU A 4 39.11 12.64 44.55
CA GLU A 4 39.70 12.62 43.20
C GLU A 4 41.20 12.86 43.33
N PRO A 5 42.01 12.91 42.25
CA PRO A 5 42.01 12.43 40.86
C PRO A 5 43.32 11.71 40.45
N ASP A 6 43.51 11.39 39.13
CA ASP A 6 44.75 11.53 38.32
C ASP A 6 44.55 10.79 36.98
N ALA A 7 44.52 11.43 35.87
CA ALA A 7 45.57 12.06 35.05
C ALA A 7 46.13 11.10 33.97
N CYS A 8 45.97 11.55 32.71
CA CYS A 8 46.62 11.07 31.46
C CYS A 8 48.16 11.11 31.54
N PRO A 9 48.86 10.43 30.63
CA PRO A 9 49.67 11.23 29.72
C PRO A 9 49.61 10.84 28.21
N GLU A 10 49.82 11.90 27.42
CA GLU A 10 50.14 11.96 26.00
C GLU A 10 51.54 11.47 25.65
N SER A 11 51.72 11.27 24.37
CA SER A 11 52.91 11.51 23.48
C SER A 11 53.06 10.29 22.53
N GLY A 12 53.30 10.40 21.24
CA GLY A 12 53.72 11.49 20.39
C GLY A 12 54.58 10.93 19.24
N THR A 13 54.53 11.60 18.09
CA THR A 13 55.52 11.65 16.98
C THR A 13 55.51 10.49 15.97
N ASP A 14 55.19 10.73 14.74
CA ASP A 14 55.83 11.45 13.61
C ASP A 14 56.62 10.54 12.65
N ALA A 15 56.36 10.66 11.37
CA ALA A 15 57.23 10.72 10.18
C ALA A 15 56.59 10.01 8.97
N ARG A 16 56.10 10.77 7.97
CA ARG A 16 56.72 11.24 6.72
C ARG A 16 57.29 10.17 5.77
N THR A 17 56.79 10.28 4.58
CA THR A 17 57.21 10.51 3.18
C THR A 17 57.21 9.20 2.39
N GLU A 18 56.93 9.12 1.11
CA GLU A 18 57.04 9.94 -0.09
C GLU A 18 56.26 9.26 -1.27
N THR A 19 55.66 10.07 -2.09
CA THR A 19 55.61 10.20 -3.55
C THR A 19 55.79 8.98 -4.47
N GLY A 20 54.89 8.90 -5.47
CA GLY A 20 55.03 8.10 -6.68
C GLY A 20 53.95 8.41 -7.70
N SER A 21 54.16 9.40 -8.52
CA SER A 21 53.44 9.79 -9.74
C SER A 21 53.82 8.87 -10.89
N GLU A 22 52.84 8.37 -11.69
CA GLU A 22 53.06 8.12 -13.13
C GLU A 22 51.71 7.98 -13.87
N LYS A 23 51.41 8.99 -14.67
CA LYS A 23 51.21 9.13 -16.12
C LYS A 23 50.21 8.23 -16.81
N ARG A 24 49.19 8.92 -17.34
CA ARG A 24 48.38 8.62 -18.54
C ARG A 24 49.23 8.44 -19.79
N PRO A 25 48.69 7.80 -20.84
CA PRO A 25 48.57 8.51 -22.09
C PRO A 25 47.15 8.53 -22.68
N GLU A 26 46.83 9.70 -23.25
CA GLU A 26 45.75 9.99 -24.18
C GLU A 26 46.03 9.38 -25.54
N THR A 27 45.00 8.89 -26.24
CA THR A 27 44.89 9.00 -27.70
C THR A 27 43.42 8.98 -28.10
N GLY A 28 42.93 10.01 -28.72
CA GLY A 28 41.77 10.02 -29.58
C GLY A 28 42.23 10.10 -31.02
N PRO A 29 41.37 10.50 -32.02
CA PRO A 29 40.10 9.87 -32.43
C PRO A 29 40.19 9.36 -33.90
N ALA A 30 39.26 8.58 -34.38
CA ALA A 30 39.10 8.31 -35.80
C ALA A 30 37.61 8.26 -36.23
N ALA A 31 37.38 8.92 -37.36
CA ALA A 31 36.15 9.26 -38.02
C ALA A 31 35.42 8.08 -38.64
N GLY A 32 34.09 8.34 -38.92
CA GLY A 32 33.09 7.49 -39.50
C GLY A 32 33.37 6.90 -40.92
N PRO A 33 32.37 6.35 -41.57
CA PRO A 33 31.54 7.17 -42.49
C PRO A 33 30.03 6.86 -42.53
N GLU A 34 29.33 7.85 -43.07
CA GLU A 34 27.94 7.88 -43.49
C GLU A 34 27.65 6.89 -44.63
N THR A 35 26.42 6.40 -44.67
CA THR A 35 25.61 6.07 -45.87
C THR A 35 24.24 5.69 -45.36
N GLY A 36 23.10 6.19 -45.73
CA GLY A 36 22.60 6.67 -46.98
C GLY A 36 21.12 6.18 -47.03
N CYS A 37 20.15 7.08 -46.97
CA CYS A 37 18.74 6.82 -47.32
C CYS A 37 18.62 6.34 -48.77
N PRO A 38 17.52 5.65 -49.11
CA PRO A 38 16.71 6.18 -50.19
C PRO A 38 15.20 6.24 -49.91
N SER A 39 14.65 7.36 -50.29
CA SER A 39 13.25 7.65 -50.57
C SER A 39 12.86 7.11 -51.97
N ILE A 40 11.67 6.51 -52.05
CA ILE A 40 10.91 6.36 -53.32
C ILE A 40 9.46 6.61 -52.90
N GLY A 41 8.69 7.56 -53.38
CA GLY A 41 8.47 8.10 -54.70
C GLY A 41 7.09 7.65 -55.20
N SER A 42 6.12 8.53 -55.01
CA SER A 42 4.97 9.00 -55.83
C SER A 42 4.45 8.10 -56.97
N THR A 43 3.18 8.14 -57.12
CA THR A 43 2.33 8.48 -58.30
C THR A 43 0.92 8.06 -57.97
N GLY A 44 -0.17 8.80 -58.14
CA GLY A 44 -0.58 9.75 -59.13
C GLY A 44 -1.83 9.25 -59.83
N THR A 45 -2.73 10.14 -60.05
CA THR A 45 -3.82 10.28 -61.06
C THR A 45 -5.23 10.16 -60.49
N ALA A 46 -6.02 11.21 -60.42
CA ALA A 46 -6.62 12.12 -61.38
C ALA A 46 -7.89 11.53 -62.05
N GLY A 47 -8.93 12.33 -62.12
CA GLY A 47 -10.11 12.20 -62.94
C GLY A 47 -11.39 12.61 -62.22
N SER A 48 -11.84 13.75 -62.28
CA SER A 48 -12.45 14.64 -63.25
C SER A 48 -13.96 14.41 -63.44
N THR A 49 -14.61 15.54 -63.31
CA THR A 49 -15.70 16.11 -64.08
C THR A 49 -17.13 15.86 -63.65
N GLY A 50 -17.84 16.97 -63.58
CA GLY A 50 -19.16 17.13 -64.12
C GLY A 50 -19.97 18.26 -63.48
N SER A 51 -19.99 19.38 -64.22
CA SER A 51 -20.79 20.57 -64.07
C SER A 51 -22.29 20.31 -64.27
N THR A 52 -23.16 21.20 -63.77
CA THR A 52 -24.11 22.07 -64.46
C THR A 52 -25.05 22.73 -63.48
N GLU A 53 -25.05 24.04 -63.37
CA GLU A 53 -26.05 25.06 -63.80
C GLU A 53 -27.52 24.66 -63.50
N SER A 54 -28.40 25.50 -62.94
CA SER A 54 -28.71 26.91 -63.25
C SER A 54 -29.86 27.42 -62.40
N ALA A 55 -29.91 28.75 -62.28
CA ALA A 55 -31.05 29.67 -62.22
C ALA A 55 -31.95 29.66 -60.98
N GLY A 56 -31.96 30.66 -60.14
CA GLY A 56 -32.55 32.00 -60.37
C GLY A 56 -33.95 32.10 -59.78
N SER A 57 -34.11 32.81 -58.65
CA SER A 57 -35.35 33.51 -58.34
C SER A 57 -35.17 34.60 -57.32
N THR A 58 -35.55 35.78 -57.64
CA THR A 58 -35.64 37.02 -56.91
C THR A 58 -36.64 36.94 -55.76
N GLY A 59 -36.31 37.46 -54.58
CA GLY A 59 -37.22 37.61 -53.44
C GLY A 59 -36.71 38.64 -52.45
N THR A 60 -37.48 39.66 -52.30
CA THR A 60 -37.48 40.92 -51.53
C THR A 60 -36.98 40.78 -50.06
N PRO A 61 -36.35 41.81 -49.48
CA PRO A 61 -35.87 41.78 -48.09
C PRO A 61 -36.99 42.03 -47.07
N ALA A 62 -37.03 41.26 -46.00
CA ALA A 62 -37.85 41.43 -44.85
C ALA A 62 -37.00 41.81 -43.61
N PRO A 63 -37.55 42.32 -42.53
CA PRO A 63 -36.94 43.38 -41.73
C PRO A 63 -35.98 42.90 -40.65
N THR A 64 -35.05 43.77 -40.32
CA THR A 64 -34.12 43.76 -39.20
C THR A 64 -34.73 43.28 -37.89
N GLY A 65 -34.36 42.04 -37.48
CA GLY A 65 -34.59 41.52 -36.13
C GLY A 65 -33.53 42.04 -35.17
N CYS A 66 -33.93 42.46 -33.98
CA CYS A 66 -33.09 42.84 -32.86
C CYS A 66 -31.98 41.83 -32.57
N PRO A 67 -30.78 42.26 -32.16
CA PRO A 67 -29.75 41.33 -31.73
C PRO A 67 -30.23 40.63 -30.43
N ALA A 68 -30.30 39.30 -30.48
CA ALA A 68 -30.47 38.46 -29.31
C ALA A 68 -29.31 38.74 -28.38
N THR A 69 -29.63 39.30 -27.22
CA THR A 69 -28.73 39.42 -26.09
C THR A 69 -28.20 37.98 -25.77
N ALA A 70 -26.93 37.72 -26.08
CA ALA A 70 -26.27 36.52 -25.65
C ALA A 70 -26.35 36.52 -24.11
N ALA A 71 -27.03 35.51 -23.56
CA ALA A 71 -27.03 35.26 -22.13
C ALA A 71 -25.57 35.09 -21.69
N ALA A 72 -25.12 35.90 -20.76
CA ALA A 72 -23.84 35.77 -20.12
C ALA A 72 -23.73 34.32 -19.57
N PRO A 73 -22.58 33.64 -19.74
CA PRO A 73 -22.40 32.33 -19.13
C PRO A 73 -22.65 32.42 -17.64
N ALA A 74 -23.52 31.57 -17.13
CA ALA A 74 -23.82 31.50 -15.69
C ALA A 74 -22.48 31.43 -14.95
N ALA A 75 -22.24 32.37 -14.04
CA ALA A 75 -21.03 32.38 -13.21
C ALA A 75 -20.93 31.03 -12.51
N THR A 76 -19.88 30.31 -12.79
CA THR A 76 -19.54 29.08 -12.05
C THR A 76 -19.47 29.44 -10.57
N PRO A 77 -20.24 28.80 -9.68
CA PRO A 77 -20.21 29.12 -8.26
C PRO A 77 -18.76 29.03 -7.77
N THR A 78 -18.28 30.06 -7.11
CA THR A 78 -16.95 30.08 -6.51
C THR A 78 -16.86 28.87 -5.56
N PRO A 79 -15.92 27.94 -5.71
CA PRO A 79 -15.80 26.80 -4.81
C PRO A 79 -15.61 27.33 -3.38
N GLY A 80 -16.29 26.71 -2.42
CA GLY A 80 -16.10 26.99 -1.00
C GLY A 80 -14.62 26.82 -0.57
N PRO A 81 -14.26 27.20 0.66
CA PRO A 81 -12.89 27.11 1.13
C PRO A 81 -12.40 25.64 1.04
N THR A 82 -11.12 25.47 0.70
CA THR A 82 -10.46 24.15 0.68
C THR A 82 -10.63 23.44 2.02
N PRO A 83 -11.07 22.17 2.07
CA PRO A 83 -11.24 21.43 3.31
C PRO A 83 -9.95 21.37 4.13
N ALA A 84 -10.09 21.35 5.46
CA ALA A 84 -8.97 21.12 6.37
C ALA A 84 -8.52 19.66 6.29
N LEU A 85 -7.42 19.40 5.55
CA LEU A 85 -6.81 18.08 5.43
C LEU A 85 -5.98 17.76 6.68
N PHE A 86 -5.83 16.46 6.96
CA PHE A 86 -4.97 15.92 8.02
C PHE A 86 -5.34 16.33 9.46
N SER A 87 -6.56 16.82 9.69
CA SER A 87 -7.12 17.01 11.02
C SER A 87 -7.60 15.68 11.62
N TRP A 88 -7.96 15.66 12.90
CA TRP A 88 -8.56 14.48 13.52
C TRP A 88 -9.96 14.16 12.94
N GLN A 89 -10.73 15.21 12.59
CA GLN A 89 -12.02 15.05 11.92
C GLN A 89 -11.84 14.43 10.53
N PHE A 90 -10.84 14.93 9.78
CA PHE A 90 -10.48 14.34 8.50
C PHE A 90 -10.08 12.88 8.64
N ALA A 91 -9.28 12.51 9.65
CA ALA A 91 -8.92 11.12 9.86
C ALA A 91 -10.13 10.22 10.19
N ALA A 92 -11.16 10.76 10.86
CA ALA A 92 -12.40 10.03 11.13
C ALA A 92 -13.21 9.78 9.84
N ASP A 93 -13.40 10.81 9.01
CA ASP A 93 -14.09 10.72 7.73
C ASP A 93 -13.42 11.63 6.67
N PRO A 94 -12.51 11.10 5.83
CA PRO A 94 -11.82 11.88 4.81
C PRO A 94 -12.65 12.06 3.53
N TYR A 95 -13.72 11.29 3.34
CA TYR A 95 -14.42 11.17 2.06
C TYR A 95 -15.11 12.45 1.59
N PRO A 96 -15.75 13.26 2.45
CA PRO A 96 -16.29 14.56 2.04
C PRO A 96 -15.21 15.52 1.51
N ALA A 97 -14.05 15.54 2.17
CA ALA A 97 -12.92 16.35 1.71
C ALA A 97 -12.35 15.85 0.37
N TYR A 98 -12.27 14.55 0.20
CA TYR A 98 -11.85 13.95 -1.06
C TYR A 98 -12.85 14.17 -2.20
N ALA A 99 -14.15 14.14 -1.92
CA ALA A 99 -15.18 14.48 -2.90
C ALA A 99 -15.01 15.92 -3.37
N TRP A 100 -14.82 16.86 -2.45
CA TRP A 100 -14.55 18.26 -2.78
C TRP A 100 -13.30 18.42 -3.65
N LEU A 101 -12.18 17.73 -3.29
CA LEU A 101 -10.94 17.78 -4.07
C LEU A 101 -11.13 17.20 -5.47
N ARG A 102 -11.81 16.06 -5.63
CA ARG A 102 -12.08 15.48 -6.94
C ARG A 102 -12.84 16.44 -7.86
N GLU A 103 -13.78 17.17 -7.32
CA GLU A 103 -14.61 18.10 -8.08
C GLU A 103 -13.86 19.39 -8.44
N HIS A 104 -13.19 20.02 -7.47
CA HIS A 104 -12.68 21.38 -7.59
C HIS A 104 -11.17 21.50 -7.79
N ALA A 105 -10.40 20.55 -7.27
CA ALA A 105 -8.94 20.56 -7.30
C ALA A 105 -8.37 19.12 -7.40
N PRO A 106 -8.61 18.39 -8.50
CA PRO A 106 -8.29 16.96 -8.61
C PRO A 106 -6.80 16.63 -8.49
N VAL A 107 -5.93 17.55 -8.87
CA VAL A 107 -4.49 17.51 -8.62
C VAL A 107 -4.16 18.75 -7.79
N HIS A 108 -3.99 18.55 -6.48
CA HIS A 108 -3.94 19.61 -5.47
C HIS A 108 -2.58 19.66 -4.78
N ARG A 109 -1.93 20.84 -4.80
CA ARG A 109 -0.69 21.07 -4.04
C ARG A 109 -1.04 21.44 -2.59
N THR A 110 -0.49 20.71 -1.64
CA THR A 110 -0.76 20.91 -0.21
C THR A 110 0.50 20.76 0.63
N ARG A 111 0.48 21.34 1.83
CA ARG A 111 1.52 21.12 2.83
C ARG A 111 1.08 20.02 3.79
N LEU A 112 1.87 18.96 3.83
CA LEU A 112 1.65 17.82 4.71
C LEU A 112 2.00 18.15 6.18
N PRO A 113 1.51 17.39 7.17
CA PRO A 113 1.83 17.58 8.58
C PRO A 113 3.34 17.54 8.88
N SER A 114 4.12 16.88 8.02
CA SER A 114 5.58 16.84 8.10
C SER A 114 6.27 18.14 7.66
N GLY A 115 5.52 19.11 7.11
CA GLY A 115 6.03 20.34 6.52
C GLY A 115 6.45 20.21 5.05
N VAL A 116 6.41 19.01 4.46
CA VAL A 116 6.72 18.75 3.05
C VAL A 116 5.54 19.22 2.20
N GLU A 117 5.81 19.93 1.10
CA GLU A 117 4.81 20.21 0.07
C GLU A 117 4.74 19.05 -0.91
N ALA A 118 3.53 18.60 -1.24
CA ALA A 118 3.29 17.50 -2.15
C ALA A 118 2.03 17.73 -2.99
N TRP A 119 1.96 17.07 -4.13
CA TRP A 119 0.78 17.00 -4.96
C TRP A 119 -0.09 15.81 -4.56
N LEU A 120 -1.37 16.04 -4.30
CA LEU A 120 -2.38 14.99 -4.10
C LEU A 120 -3.15 14.76 -5.41
N VAL A 121 -3.31 13.51 -5.82
CA VAL A 121 -4.03 13.11 -7.04
C VAL A 121 -5.26 12.32 -6.64
N THR A 122 -6.47 12.81 -6.93
CA THR A 122 -7.71 12.31 -6.34
C THR A 122 -8.69 11.67 -7.33
N ARG A 123 -8.67 12.01 -8.64
CA ARG A 123 -9.55 11.38 -9.65
C ARG A 123 -8.99 10.03 -10.10
N TYR A 124 -9.86 9.10 -10.35
CA TYR A 124 -9.49 7.75 -10.78
C TYR A 124 -8.60 7.72 -12.03
N PRO A 125 -8.92 8.40 -13.16
CA PRO A 125 -8.07 8.36 -14.35
C PRO A 125 -6.69 8.96 -14.10
N ASP A 126 -6.60 10.08 -13.39
CA ASP A 126 -5.33 10.73 -13.04
C ASP A 126 -4.50 9.86 -12.08
N ALA A 127 -5.15 9.23 -11.09
CA ALA A 127 -4.54 8.29 -10.16
C ALA A 127 -3.94 7.09 -10.89
N ARG A 128 -4.72 6.47 -11.77
CA ARG A 128 -4.26 5.34 -12.57
C ARG A 128 -3.10 5.70 -13.50
N GLN A 129 -3.17 6.88 -14.14
CA GLN A 129 -2.06 7.42 -14.94
C GLN A 129 -0.81 7.61 -14.07
N ALA A 130 -0.91 8.31 -12.93
CA ALA A 130 0.21 8.59 -12.05
C ALA A 130 0.86 7.32 -11.47
N LEU A 131 0.07 6.28 -11.19
CA LEU A 131 0.56 5.00 -10.70
C LEU A 131 1.41 4.24 -11.74
N ALA A 132 1.17 4.47 -13.05
CA ALA A 132 1.87 3.81 -14.14
C ALA A 132 2.90 4.69 -14.87
N ASP A 133 2.98 5.99 -14.55
CA ASP A 133 3.86 6.93 -15.24
C ASP A 133 5.33 6.75 -14.81
N ALA A 134 6.18 6.34 -15.76
CA ALA A 134 7.61 6.14 -15.52
C ALA A 134 8.38 7.44 -15.17
N ARG A 135 7.77 8.62 -15.38
CA ARG A 135 8.34 9.91 -14.97
C ARG A 135 8.14 10.19 -13.48
N LEU A 136 7.31 9.39 -12.81
CA LEU A 136 7.04 9.45 -11.37
C LEU A 136 7.81 8.33 -10.67
N SER A 137 9.07 8.58 -10.38
CA SER A 137 10.02 7.66 -9.75
C SER A 137 9.63 7.31 -8.32
N LYS A 138 9.95 6.08 -7.91
CA LYS A 138 9.85 5.63 -6.52
C LYS A 138 11.11 5.93 -5.72
N ASN A 139 12.21 6.27 -6.40
CA ASN A 139 13.49 6.50 -5.75
C ASN A 139 13.53 7.89 -5.11
N PRO A 140 13.68 7.99 -3.78
CA PRO A 140 13.69 9.27 -3.06
C PRO A 140 14.90 10.15 -3.39
N VAL A 141 15.90 9.65 -4.11
CA VAL A 141 17.03 10.46 -4.59
C VAL A 141 16.58 11.55 -5.58
N HIS A 142 15.45 11.33 -6.28
CA HIS A 142 14.85 12.30 -7.18
C HIS A 142 14.05 13.41 -6.47
N HIS A 143 13.92 13.35 -5.17
CA HIS A 143 13.35 14.46 -4.41
C HIS A 143 14.33 15.63 -4.44
N SER A 144 13.87 16.80 -4.92
CA SER A 144 14.74 17.99 -4.99
C SER A 144 15.27 18.34 -3.60
N GLU A 145 16.59 18.44 -3.46
CA GLU A 145 17.22 18.86 -2.20
C GLU A 145 16.79 20.29 -1.80
N SER A 146 16.45 21.12 -2.78
CA SER A 146 15.90 22.47 -2.58
C SER A 146 14.53 22.45 -1.92
N ALA A 147 13.78 21.39 -2.01
CA ALA A 147 12.47 21.23 -1.37
C ALA A 147 12.54 20.63 0.04
N HIS A 148 13.68 20.72 0.73
CA HIS A 148 13.85 20.40 2.16
C HIS A 148 14.48 19.07 2.56
N GLY A 149 15.46 18.54 1.83
CA GLY A 149 16.52 17.65 2.34
C GLY A 149 16.17 16.47 3.31
N LYS A 150 14.91 16.15 3.49
CA LYS A 150 14.46 15.16 4.46
C LYS A 150 13.34 14.30 3.87
N GLY A 151 13.53 13.83 2.63
CA GLY A 151 12.61 12.87 2.02
C GLY A 151 12.22 11.82 3.06
N LYS A 152 10.99 11.79 3.52
CA LYS A 152 10.49 10.74 4.38
C LYS A 152 9.90 9.67 3.45
N THR A 153 10.56 8.55 3.37
CA THR A 153 9.94 7.32 2.90
C THR A 153 8.85 6.96 3.90
N GLY A 154 7.78 6.34 3.50
CA GLY A 154 6.66 6.02 4.41
C GLY A 154 7.00 4.96 5.47
N ILE A 155 8.15 4.30 5.40
CA ILE A 155 8.54 3.18 6.26
C ILE A 155 9.44 3.66 7.40
N PRO A 156 9.07 3.47 8.67
CA PRO A 156 9.90 3.83 9.81
C PRO A 156 11.26 3.09 9.81
N GLY A 157 12.35 3.82 10.03
CA GLY A 157 13.69 3.23 10.19
C GLY A 157 14.44 2.92 8.91
N GLU A 158 13.86 3.13 7.75
CA GLU A 158 14.43 2.80 6.44
C GLU A 158 15.74 3.54 6.13
N ARG A 159 15.90 4.80 6.55
CA ARG A 159 17.04 5.66 6.21
C ARG A 159 18.39 5.33 6.86
N GLY A 160 18.37 4.65 7.98
CA GLY A 160 19.61 4.44 8.76
C GLY A 160 20.33 3.14 8.45
N ALA A 161 19.93 2.40 7.38
CA ALA A 161 20.15 0.98 7.46
C ALA A 161 20.51 0.24 6.18
N ASN A 162 20.79 0.88 5.07
CA ASN A 162 20.90 0.21 3.76
C ASN A 162 19.64 -0.62 3.37
N LEU A 163 18.50 -0.35 4.00
CA LEU A 163 17.23 -1.01 3.70
C LEU A 163 16.42 -0.29 2.61
N MET A 164 17.01 0.70 1.96
CA MET A 164 16.32 1.50 0.92
C MET A 164 16.19 0.77 -0.40
N THR A 165 16.99 -0.28 -0.64
CA THR A 165 17.01 -1.02 -1.91
C THR A 165 16.00 -2.16 -1.87
N HIS A 166 14.73 -1.82 -1.93
CA HIS A 166 13.63 -2.79 -2.03
C HIS A 166 12.58 -2.32 -3.05
N LEU A 167 11.65 -3.20 -3.41
CA LEU A 167 10.68 -2.99 -4.49
C LEU A 167 9.82 -1.73 -4.39
N LEU A 168 9.65 -1.14 -3.20
CA LEU A 168 8.85 0.08 -3.04
C LEU A 168 9.61 1.37 -3.33
N ASN A 169 10.97 1.33 -3.38
CA ASN A 169 11.82 2.53 -3.44
C ASN A 169 12.80 2.52 -4.62
N ILE A 170 12.64 1.63 -5.57
CA ILE A 170 13.50 1.51 -6.73
C ILE A 170 12.69 1.50 -8.02
N ASP A 171 13.34 1.90 -9.11
CA ASP A 171 12.79 1.95 -10.46
C ASP A 171 13.46 0.92 -11.37
N PRO A 172 12.90 0.63 -12.56
CA PRO A 172 13.60 -0.15 -13.58
C PRO A 172 14.97 0.48 -13.97
N PRO A 173 16.01 -0.34 -14.23
CA PRO A 173 15.95 -1.81 -14.42
C PRO A 173 15.97 -2.62 -13.13
N ASP A 174 16.46 -2.06 -11.99
CA ASP A 174 16.64 -2.79 -10.73
C ASP A 174 15.32 -3.32 -10.16
N HIS A 175 14.24 -2.51 -10.22
CA HIS A 175 12.91 -2.96 -9.83
C HIS A 175 12.49 -4.21 -10.63
N THR A 176 12.69 -4.22 -11.93
CA THR A 176 12.29 -5.34 -12.80
C THR A 176 13.06 -6.61 -12.43
N ARG A 177 14.37 -6.48 -12.17
CA ARG A 177 15.23 -7.59 -11.73
C ARG A 177 14.76 -8.14 -10.38
N LEU A 178 14.67 -7.30 -9.37
CA LEU A 178 14.22 -7.70 -8.02
C LEU A 178 12.81 -8.29 -8.04
N ARG A 179 11.88 -7.69 -8.78
CA ARG A 179 10.50 -8.17 -8.90
C ARG A 179 10.45 -9.59 -9.45
N ARG A 180 11.24 -9.91 -10.49
CA ARG A 180 11.31 -11.27 -11.06
C ARG A 180 11.84 -12.28 -10.03
N LEU A 181 12.91 -11.95 -9.32
CA LEU A 181 13.49 -12.82 -8.30
C LEU A 181 12.50 -13.10 -7.17
N VAL A 182 11.90 -12.06 -6.61
CA VAL A 182 10.95 -12.18 -5.50
C VAL A 182 9.67 -12.92 -5.92
N SER A 183 9.16 -12.68 -7.15
CA SER A 183 7.97 -13.38 -7.65
C SER A 183 8.17 -14.89 -7.83
N LYS A 184 9.41 -15.35 -8.02
CA LYS A 184 9.73 -16.80 -8.03
C LYS A 184 9.58 -17.44 -6.65
N ALA A 185 9.83 -16.70 -5.58
CA ALA A 185 9.65 -17.16 -4.21
C ALA A 185 8.21 -16.98 -3.72
N PHE A 186 7.52 -15.91 -4.15
CA PHE A 186 6.16 -15.57 -3.74
C PHE A 186 5.14 -15.93 -4.83
N THR A 187 4.81 -17.20 -4.96
CA THR A 187 3.92 -17.70 -6.02
C THR A 187 2.47 -17.89 -5.52
N PRO A 188 1.46 -17.76 -6.41
CA PRO A 188 0.06 -18.06 -6.05
C PRO A 188 -0.14 -19.45 -5.47
N ARG A 189 0.60 -20.46 -5.97
CA ARG A 189 0.55 -21.83 -5.45
C ARG A 189 1.03 -21.93 -3.99
N ARG A 190 2.12 -21.22 -3.64
CA ARG A 190 2.63 -21.19 -2.25
C ARG A 190 1.64 -20.49 -1.34
N VAL A 191 1.06 -19.38 -1.79
CA VAL A 191 0.02 -18.68 -1.03
C VAL A 191 -1.20 -19.58 -0.81
N ALA A 192 -1.69 -20.25 -1.84
CA ALA A 192 -2.83 -21.17 -1.71
C ALA A 192 -2.55 -22.34 -0.76
N ALA A 193 -1.31 -22.87 -0.77
CA ALA A 193 -0.91 -23.93 0.15
C ALA A 193 -0.89 -23.47 1.62
N PHE A 194 -0.89 -22.16 1.86
CA PHE A 194 -0.86 -21.60 3.20
C PHE A 194 -2.28 -21.44 3.82
N ALA A 195 -3.34 -21.66 3.04
CA ALA A 195 -4.74 -21.52 3.50
C ALA A 195 -5.09 -22.30 4.77
N PRO A 196 -4.69 -23.59 4.93
CA PRO A 196 -4.97 -24.32 6.16
C PRO A 196 -4.34 -23.68 7.41
N ARG A 197 -3.15 -23.13 7.27
CA ARG A 197 -2.45 -22.47 8.38
C ARG A 197 -3.11 -21.15 8.77
N ILE A 198 -3.56 -20.36 7.80
CA ILE A 198 -4.33 -19.13 8.07
C ILE A 198 -5.64 -19.47 8.77
N GLN A 199 -6.33 -20.54 8.35
CA GLN A 199 -7.55 -20.99 9.02
C GLN A 199 -7.27 -21.39 10.47
N GLU A 200 -6.25 -22.20 10.70
CA GLU A 200 -5.84 -22.62 12.06
C GLU A 200 -5.52 -21.41 12.97
N LEU A 201 -4.74 -20.46 12.49
CA LEU A 201 -4.42 -19.22 13.22
C LEU A 201 -5.69 -18.42 13.53
N THR A 202 -6.60 -18.33 12.55
CA THR A 202 -7.86 -17.61 12.69
C THR A 202 -8.73 -18.24 13.78
N ASP A 203 -8.86 -19.57 13.78
CA ASP A 203 -9.63 -20.30 14.79
C ASP A 203 -9.02 -20.16 16.18
N GLN A 204 -7.71 -20.35 16.32
CA GLN A 204 -7.00 -20.19 17.60
C GLN A 204 -7.17 -18.80 18.22
N LEU A 205 -7.13 -17.75 17.39
CA LEU A 205 -7.32 -16.38 17.87
C LEU A 205 -8.74 -16.14 18.35
N ILE A 206 -9.75 -16.65 17.63
CA ILE A 206 -11.16 -16.55 18.04
C ILE A 206 -11.39 -17.34 19.33
N ASP A 207 -10.84 -18.56 19.45
CA ASP A 207 -10.91 -19.37 20.67
C ASP A 207 -10.43 -18.60 21.92
N GLY A 208 -9.44 -17.72 21.73
CA GLY A 208 -8.88 -16.89 22.80
C GLY A 208 -9.89 -15.91 23.43
N PHE A 209 -10.97 -15.57 22.76
CA PHE A 209 -11.96 -14.61 23.29
C PHE A 209 -13.42 -15.04 23.14
N ALA A 210 -13.74 -16.08 22.35
CA ALA A 210 -15.11 -16.48 22.03
C ALA A 210 -16.00 -16.75 23.27
N GLN A 211 -15.43 -17.20 24.38
CA GLN A 211 -16.16 -17.48 25.62
C GLN A 211 -16.40 -16.25 26.49
N ARG A 212 -15.78 -15.07 26.16
CA ARG A 212 -15.91 -13.86 26.98
C ARG A 212 -17.12 -12.99 26.65
N GLY A 213 -17.69 -13.16 25.44
CA GLY A 213 -18.80 -12.35 24.95
C GLY A 213 -18.42 -10.94 24.53
N SER A 214 -17.15 -10.57 24.60
CA SER A 214 -16.61 -9.28 24.14
C SER A 214 -15.14 -9.37 23.80
N ALA A 215 -14.67 -8.51 22.89
CA ALA A 215 -13.27 -8.42 22.49
C ALA A 215 -12.95 -7.04 21.92
N ASP A 216 -11.67 -6.67 21.89
CA ASP A 216 -11.14 -5.66 20.96
C ASP A 216 -10.59 -6.37 19.72
N LEU A 217 -11.36 -6.38 18.65
CA LEU A 217 -11.00 -7.11 17.43
C LEU A 217 -9.69 -6.61 16.78
N ILE A 218 -9.28 -5.36 17.00
CA ILE A 218 -7.98 -4.92 16.47
C ILE A 218 -6.84 -5.61 17.21
N HIS A 219 -6.85 -5.61 18.54
CA HIS A 219 -5.73 -6.11 19.32
C HIS A 219 -5.71 -7.63 19.45
N GLU A 220 -6.89 -8.25 19.51
CA GLU A 220 -7.01 -9.67 19.82
C GLU A 220 -7.15 -10.56 18.57
N PHE A 221 -7.50 -9.98 17.42
CA PHE A 221 -7.74 -10.74 16.20
C PHE A 221 -7.02 -10.15 14.97
N ALA A 222 -7.39 -8.92 14.54
CA ALA A 222 -6.91 -8.36 13.28
C ALA A 222 -5.39 -8.10 13.28
N PHE A 223 -4.80 -7.73 14.43
CA PHE A 223 -3.37 -7.48 14.55
C PHE A 223 -2.53 -8.77 14.65
N PRO A 224 -2.84 -9.74 15.52
CA PRO A 224 -2.02 -10.94 15.63
C PRO A 224 -2.08 -11.85 14.39
N LEU A 225 -3.23 -11.97 13.71
CA LEU A 225 -3.38 -12.90 12.58
C LEU A 225 -2.33 -12.68 11.48
N PRO A 226 -2.23 -11.51 10.83
CA PRO A 226 -1.24 -11.32 9.76
C PRO A 226 0.20 -11.30 10.26
N ILE A 227 0.45 -10.98 11.54
CA ILE A 227 1.81 -11.08 12.12
C ILE A 227 2.25 -12.53 12.19
N TYR A 228 1.43 -13.43 12.74
CA TYR A 228 1.78 -14.84 12.81
C TYR A 228 1.85 -15.46 11.41
N ALA A 229 0.91 -15.10 10.51
CA ALA A 229 0.93 -15.57 9.14
C ALA A 229 2.23 -15.19 8.40
N ILE A 230 2.68 -13.93 8.50
CA ILE A 230 3.93 -13.50 7.85
C ILE A 230 5.17 -14.09 8.52
N CYS A 231 5.16 -14.29 9.84
CA CYS A 231 6.23 -14.97 10.55
C CYS A 231 6.39 -16.41 10.06
N ASP A 232 5.29 -17.16 9.99
CA ASP A 232 5.29 -18.53 9.48
C ASP A 232 5.74 -18.57 8.01
N LEU A 233 5.24 -17.66 7.17
CA LEU A 233 5.63 -17.58 5.77
C LEU A 233 7.13 -17.27 5.58
N LEU A 234 7.71 -16.41 6.42
CA LEU A 234 9.14 -16.10 6.43
C LEU A 234 9.98 -17.22 7.06
N GLY A 235 9.34 -18.13 7.79
CA GLY A 235 10.01 -19.21 8.51
C GLY A 235 10.71 -18.70 9.79
N VAL A 236 10.07 -17.77 10.50
CA VAL A 236 10.44 -17.36 11.86
C VAL A 236 10.05 -18.47 12.82
N PRO A 237 10.97 -18.95 13.66
CA PRO A 237 10.66 -19.99 14.65
C PRO A 237 9.52 -19.55 15.60
N PRO A 238 8.63 -20.48 16.02
CA PRO A 238 7.51 -20.15 16.89
C PRO A 238 7.91 -19.42 18.18
N GLU A 239 9.03 -19.78 18.77
CA GLU A 239 9.59 -19.17 19.99
C GLU A 239 9.97 -17.69 19.84
N ASP A 240 10.21 -17.24 18.61
CA ASP A 240 10.62 -15.86 18.31
C ASP A 240 9.42 -14.98 17.86
N GLN A 241 8.24 -15.57 17.57
CA GLN A 241 7.11 -14.85 16.96
C GLN A 241 6.48 -13.79 17.89
N ASP A 242 6.47 -14.03 19.19
CA ASP A 242 5.98 -13.04 20.16
C ASP A 242 6.87 -11.80 20.24
N ASP A 243 8.18 -11.97 20.18
CA ASP A 243 9.13 -10.85 20.06
C ASP A 243 8.86 -10.03 18.78
N PHE A 244 8.61 -10.73 17.67
CA PHE A 244 8.25 -10.10 16.40
C PHE A 244 6.96 -9.29 16.51
N ARG A 245 5.92 -9.86 17.12
CA ARG A 245 4.64 -9.18 17.38
C ARG A 245 4.84 -7.91 18.19
N ASP A 246 5.66 -7.97 19.23
CA ASP A 246 5.94 -6.83 20.11
C ASP A 246 6.70 -5.72 19.37
N TRP A 247 7.71 -6.07 18.55
CA TRP A 247 8.44 -5.08 17.75
C TRP A 247 7.55 -4.46 16.68
N ALA A 248 6.74 -5.25 15.97
CA ALA A 248 5.77 -4.77 15.00
C ALA A 248 4.72 -3.86 15.65
N GLY A 249 4.15 -4.25 16.80
CA GLY A 249 3.21 -3.46 17.57
C GLY A 249 3.76 -2.10 17.99
N MET A 250 5.06 -2.05 18.35
CA MET A 250 5.71 -0.78 18.65
C MET A 250 5.87 0.13 17.43
N MET A 251 6.05 -0.45 16.24
CA MET A 251 6.24 0.31 15.00
C MET A 251 4.94 0.97 14.53
N ILE A 252 3.78 0.32 14.72
CA ILE A 252 2.47 0.87 14.31
C ILE A 252 1.82 1.77 15.36
N ARG A 253 2.35 1.83 16.60
CA ARG A 253 1.87 2.76 17.64
C ARG A 253 2.28 4.19 17.31
N HIS A 254 1.50 4.88 16.49
CA HIS A 254 1.70 6.30 16.18
C HIS A 254 1.50 7.16 17.45
N GLY A 255 2.58 7.73 17.97
CA GLY A 255 2.53 8.80 18.98
C GLY A 255 2.43 8.39 20.45
N GLY A 256 2.38 7.11 20.81
CA GLY A 256 2.13 6.67 22.19
C GLY A 256 3.21 5.80 22.85
N GLY A 257 4.33 5.55 22.19
CA GLY A 257 5.41 4.73 22.76
C GLY A 257 6.54 5.53 23.42
N PRO A 258 7.41 4.88 24.20
CA PRO A 258 8.60 5.51 24.77
C PRO A 258 9.46 6.18 23.69
N ARG A 259 10.04 7.37 24.00
CA ARG A 259 10.93 8.05 23.06
C ARG A 259 12.01 7.09 22.54
N GLY A 260 12.14 6.94 21.21
CA GLY A 260 13.07 6.02 20.58
C GLY A 260 12.63 4.54 20.55
N GLY A 261 11.41 4.20 20.98
CA GLY A 261 10.88 2.84 20.96
C GLY A 261 10.83 2.25 19.55
N VAL A 262 10.29 3.00 18.59
CA VAL A 262 10.23 2.60 17.18
C VAL A 262 11.61 2.31 16.62
N ALA A 263 12.58 3.24 16.79
CA ALA A 263 13.93 3.05 16.28
C ALA A 263 14.63 1.83 16.89
N ARG A 264 14.37 1.54 18.17
CA ARG A 264 14.89 0.36 18.84
C ARG A 264 14.28 -0.93 18.31
N SER A 265 12.97 -0.96 18.09
CA SER A 265 12.27 -2.12 17.52
C SER A 265 12.73 -2.39 16.09
N VAL A 266 12.85 -1.37 15.25
CA VAL A 266 13.43 -1.49 13.90
C VAL A 266 14.85 -2.06 13.94
N LYS A 267 15.71 -1.57 14.87
CA LYS A 267 17.07 -2.08 15.02
C LYS A 267 17.10 -3.56 15.42
N LYS A 268 16.25 -3.96 16.38
CA LYS A 268 16.12 -5.36 16.83
C LYS A 268 15.66 -6.26 15.68
N MET A 269 14.57 -5.89 15.02
CA MET A 269 14.01 -6.64 13.89
C MET A 269 15.02 -6.83 12.76
N ARG A 270 15.78 -5.79 12.43
CA ARG A 270 16.84 -5.88 11.41
C ARG A 270 17.95 -6.85 11.80
N ALA A 271 18.45 -6.75 13.03
CA ALA A 271 19.50 -7.64 13.52
C ALA A 271 19.02 -9.10 13.49
N TYR A 272 17.79 -9.33 13.92
CA TYR A 272 17.17 -10.64 13.89
C TYR A 272 17.01 -11.19 12.46
N LEU A 273 16.49 -10.39 11.51
CA LEU A 273 16.33 -10.81 10.12
C LEU A 273 17.67 -11.13 9.46
N ALA A 274 18.72 -10.36 9.74
CA ALA A 274 20.06 -10.65 9.22
C ALA A 274 20.59 -12.00 9.73
N GLU A 275 20.40 -12.26 11.04
CA GLU A 275 20.78 -13.53 11.66
C GLU A 275 19.92 -14.70 11.13
N LEU A 276 18.62 -14.50 10.96
CA LEU A 276 17.74 -15.51 10.40
C LEU A 276 18.14 -15.89 8.96
N ILE A 277 18.44 -14.89 8.12
CA ILE A 277 18.94 -15.12 6.75
C ILE A 277 20.25 -15.88 6.77
N HIS A 278 21.17 -15.54 7.68
CA HIS A 278 22.43 -16.25 7.82
C HIS A 278 22.22 -17.73 8.21
N ARG A 279 21.39 -18.00 9.20
CA ARG A 279 21.03 -19.39 9.61
C ARG A 279 20.39 -20.15 8.46
N LYS A 280 19.44 -19.54 7.74
CA LYS A 280 18.76 -20.19 6.62
C LYS A 280 19.66 -20.43 5.39
N ARG A 281 20.75 -19.68 5.20
CA ARG A 281 21.74 -19.99 4.16
C ARG A 281 22.47 -21.32 4.42
N ALA A 282 22.67 -21.68 5.69
CA ALA A 282 23.29 -22.95 6.08
C ALA A 282 22.30 -24.11 5.98
N ASP A 283 21.00 -23.87 6.23
CA ASP A 283 19.94 -24.88 6.21
C ASP A 283 18.65 -24.30 5.59
N LEU A 284 18.47 -24.57 4.30
CA LEU A 284 17.35 -24.03 3.51
C LEU A 284 16.08 -24.87 3.71
N GLY A 285 15.07 -24.27 4.35
CA GLY A 285 13.72 -24.82 4.53
C GLY A 285 12.77 -24.57 3.36
N ASP A 286 11.49 -24.83 3.57
CA ASP A 286 10.40 -24.51 2.62
C ASP A 286 9.66 -23.23 3.03
N ASP A 287 10.39 -22.18 3.37
CA ASP A 287 9.88 -20.85 3.73
C ASP A 287 10.26 -19.81 2.66
N LEU A 288 9.71 -18.61 2.82
CA LEU A 288 9.91 -17.53 1.85
C LEU A 288 11.36 -17.02 1.84
N ILE A 289 12.02 -16.91 3.01
CA ILE A 289 13.44 -16.50 3.06
C ILE A 289 14.31 -17.51 2.32
N SER A 290 14.12 -18.80 2.56
CA SER A 290 14.80 -19.86 1.83
C SER A 290 14.51 -19.81 0.32
N GLY A 291 13.26 -19.50 -0.03
CA GLY A 291 12.86 -19.27 -1.43
C GLY A 291 13.56 -18.06 -2.06
N LEU A 292 13.71 -16.95 -1.35
CA LEU A 292 14.45 -15.77 -1.80
C LEU A 292 15.94 -16.05 -1.99
N ILE A 293 16.54 -16.80 -1.07
CA ILE A 293 17.94 -17.21 -1.15
C ILE A 293 18.20 -18.10 -2.37
N ARG A 294 17.27 -19.04 -2.65
CA ARG A 294 17.36 -19.91 -3.85
C ARG A 294 17.04 -19.19 -5.16
N ALA A 295 16.31 -18.06 -5.09
CA ALA A 295 15.85 -17.37 -6.28
C ALA A 295 17.03 -16.95 -7.15
N SER A 296 17.01 -17.37 -8.39
CA SER A 296 17.99 -17.04 -9.41
C SER A 296 17.27 -16.71 -10.72
N ASP A 297 17.82 -15.75 -11.45
CA ASP A 297 17.34 -15.36 -12.77
C ASP A 297 18.56 -15.10 -13.68
N HIS A 298 18.75 -15.93 -14.71
CA HIS A 298 19.89 -15.85 -15.62
C HIS A 298 21.28 -15.77 -14.90
N GLY A 299 21.42 -16.46 -13.75
CA GLY A 299 22.64 -16.42 -12.92
C GLY A 299 22.69 -15.25 -11.92
N GLU A 300 21.71 -14.36 -11.93
CA GLU A 300 21.58 -13.29 -10.93
C GLU A 300 20.86 -13.80 -9.67
N HIS A 301 21.37 -13.38 -8.51
CA HIS A 301 20.80 -13.66 -7.19
C HIS A 301 20.59 -12.35 -6.43
N LEU A 302 19.79 -12.43 -5.36
CA LEU A 302 19.71 -11.33 -4.39
C LEU A 302 21.03 -11.23 -3.61
N THR A 303 21.56 -10.03 -3.49
CA THR A 303 22.62 -9.73 -2.51
C THR A 303 22.08 -9.88 -1.08
N GLU A 304 22.94 -9.97 -0.08
CA GLU A 304 22.51 -10.03 1.32
C GLU A 304 21.69 -8.82 1.75
N ASN A 305 22.11 -7.62 1.33
CA ASN A 305 21.41 -6.39 1.62
C ASN A 305 20.02 -6.36 0.94
N GLU A 306 19.91 -6.81 -0.31
CA GLU A 306 18.62 -6.90 -1.01
C GLU A 306 17.71 -7.93 -0.35
N ALA A 307 18.23 -9.10 0.04
CA ALA A 307 17.44 -10.10 0.75
C ALA A 307 16.93 -9.57 2.09
N ALA A 308 17.79 -8.92 2.88
CA ALA A 308 17.40 -8.30 4.16
C ALA A 308 16.39 -7.17 3.97
N ALA A 309 16.60 -6.29 2.98
CA ALA A 309 15.67 -5.22 2.65
C ALA A 309 14.32 -5.75 2.16
N MET A 310 14.33 -6.83 1.37
CA MET A 310 13.10 -7.49 0.92
C MET A 310 12.36 -8.17 2.07
N CYS A 311 13.04 -8.90 2.96
CA CYS A 311 12.40 -9.49 4.14
C CYS A 311 11.78 -8.41 5.04
N PHE A 312 12.49 -7.31 5.26
CA PHE A 312 11.99 -6.19 6.06
C PHE A 312 10.73 -5.56 5.44
N VAL A 313 10.75 -5.27 4.12
CA VAL A 313 9.59 -4.66 3.47
C VAL A 313 8.41 -5.62 3.36
N LEU A 314 8.64 -6.90 3.10
CA LEU A 314 7.59 -7.91 3.05
C LEU A 314 6.91 -8.06 4.41
N LEU A 315 7.69 -8.08 5.47
CA LEU A 315 7.16 -8.06 6.83
C LEU A 315 6.30 -6.81 7.05
N PHE A 316 6.89 -5.61 6.91
CA PHE A 316 6.22 -4.36 7.25
C PHE A 316 4.98 -4.09 6.39
N ALA A 317 5.08 -4.31 5.07
CA ALA A 317 3.96 -4.11 4.15
C ALA A 317 2.89 -5.20 4.26
N GLY A 318 3.26 -6.40 4.72
CA GLY A 318 2.37 -7.55 4.76
C GLY A 318 1.39 -7.54 5.93
N PHE A 319 1.79 -7.08 7.11
CA PHE A 319 0.90 -7.19 8.26
C PHE A 319 -0.02 -5.96 8.45
N GLU A 320 0.51 -4.73 8.45
CA GLU A 320 -0.28 -3.54 8.82
C GLU A 320 -1.46 -3.30 7.86
N THR A 321 -1.27 -3.57 6.58
CA THR A 321 -2.33 -3.45 5.57
C THR A 321 -3.45 -4.46 5.82
N THR A 322 -3.13 -5.71 6.14
CA THR A 322 -4.12 -6.75 6.40
C THR A 322 -4.83 -6.54 7.74
N VAL A 323 -4.12 -6.06 8.78
CA VAL A 323 -4.76 -5.60 10.04
C VAL A 323 -5.89 -4.61 9.75
N ASN A 324 -5.60 -3.61 8.92
CA ASN A 324 -6.58 -2.59 8.60
C ASN A 324 -7.66 -3.09 7.64
N LEU A 325 -7.37 -4.03 6.73
CA LEU A 325 -8.39 -4.68 5.90
C LEU A 325 -9.41 -5.42 6.76
N ILE A 326 -8.95 -6.23 7.71
CA ILE A 326 -9.83 -6.99 8.60
C ILE A 326 -10.61 -6.04 9.51
N GLY A 327 -9.94 -5.06 10.13
CA GLY A 327 -10.56 -4.11 11.05
C GLY A 327 -11.58 -3.20 10.37
N ASN A 328 -11.19 -2.52 9.28
CA ASN A 328 -12.07 -1.63 8.54
C ASN A 328 -13.22 -2.40 7.88
N GLY A 329 -12.91 -3.57 7.29
CA GLY A 329 -13.91 -4.43 6.67
C GLY A 329 -14.96 -4.91 7.67
N THR A 330 -14.54 -5.37 8.85
CA THR A 330 -15.48 -5.75 9.92
C THR A 330 -16.30 -4.55 10.38
N TYR A 331 -15.69 -3.40 10.61
CA TYR A 331 -16.39 -2.17 10.98
C TYR A 331 -17.44 -1.77 9.93
N ALA A 332 -17.06 -1.79 8.64
CA ALA A 332 -17.98 -1.49 7.55
C ALA A 332 -19.18 -2.45 7.53
N LEU A 333 -18.97 -3.76 7.73
CA LEU A 333 -20.04 -4.75 7.80
C LEU A 333 -20.96 -4.54 9.02
N LEU A 334 -20.42 -4.16 10.17
CA LEU A 334 -21.20 -3.86 11.38
C LEU A 334 -22.04 -2.57 11.21
N ARG A 335 -21.59 -1.63 10.37
CA ARG A 335 -22.34 -0.42 10.01
C ARG A 335 -23.39 -0.64 8.92
N HIS A 336 -23.32 -1.75 8.17
CA HIS A 336 -24.22 -2.08 7.07
C HIS A 336 -24.88 -3.46 7.30
N PRO A 337 -25.87 -3.58 8.21
CA PRO A 337 -26.43 -4.87 8.61
C PRO A 337 -26.99 -5.71 7.45
N ALA A 338 -27.60 -5.07 6.44
CA ALA A 338 -28.12 -5.79 5.27
C ALA A 338 -27.01 -6.44 4.44
N GLN A 339 -25.87 -5.76 4.26
CA GLN A 339 -24.70 -6.30 3.56
C GLN A 339 -24.05 -7.42 4.37
N ARG A 340 -23.96 -7.27 5.69
CA ARG A 340 -23.46 -8.32 6.58
C ARG A 340 -24.34 -9.57 6.52
N GLU A 341 -25.67 -9.44 6.60
CA GLU A 341 -26.60 -10.56 6.51
C GLU A 341 -26.51 -11.28 5.15
N LEU A 342 -26.37 -10.51 4.06
CA LEU A 342 -26.12 -11.06 2.73
C LEU A 342 -24.85 -11.93 2.72
N LEU A 343 -23.74 -11.41 3.26
CA LEU A 343 -22.47 -12.13 3.32
C LEU A 343 -22.57 -13.39 4.20
N GLN A 344 -23.21 -13.29 5.36
CA GLN A 344 -23.42 -14.44 6.25
C GLN A 344 -24.21 -15.57 5.57
N LYS A 345 -25.29 -15.23 4.83
CA LYS A 345 -26.08 -16.20 4.05
C LYS A 345 -25.25 -16.85 2.95
N SER A 346 -24.44 -16.07 2.27
CA SER A 346 -23.53 -16.55 1.22
C SER A 346 -22.47 -17.52 1.78
N ILE A 347 -21.84 -17.16 2.90
CA ILE A 347 -20.88 -18.03 3.59
C ILE A 347 -21.54 -19.35 4.00
N ALA A 348 -22.72 -19.30 4.61
CA ALA A 348 -23.47 -20.49 5.01
C ALA A 348 -23.89 -21.38 3.82
N ALA A 349 -24.08 -20.78 2.64
CA ALA A 349 -24.35 -21.49 1.39
C ALA A 349 -23.10 -22.01 0.68
N GLY A 350 -21.89 -21.67 1.16
CA GLY A 350 -20.61 -22.04 0.52
C GLY A 350 -20.32 -21.25 -0.77
N ASP A 351 -20.91 -20.06 -0.93
CA ASP A 351 -20.67 -19.20 -2.09
C ASP A 351 -19.36 -18.43 -1.95
N ALA A 352 -18.30 -19.04 -2.45
CA ALA A 352 -16.96 -18.44 -2.44
C ALA A 352 -16.83 -17.22 -3.37
N GLU A 353 -17.68 -17.09 -4.41
CA GLU A 353 -17.62 -15.97 -5.37
C GLU A 353 -18.03 -14.67 -4.67
N LEU A 354 -19.15 -14.68 -3.92
CA LEU A 354 -19.59 -13.50 -3.20
C LEU A 354 -18.61 -13.11 -2.09
N LEU A 355 -18.02 -14.07 -1.37
CA LEU A 355 -16.99 -13.79 -0.37
C LEU A 355 -15.78 -13.10 -0.99
N ALA A 356 -15.31 -13.57 -2.15
CA ALA A 356 -14.22 -12.95 -2.87
C ALA A 356 -14.58 -11.51 -3.33
N THR A 357 -15.77 -11.32 -3.91
CA THR A 357 -16.27 -10.00 -4.34
C THR A 357 -16.40 -9.03 -3.16
N ALA A 358 -16.86 -9.53 -2.02
CA ALA A 358 -17.01 -8.75 -0.79
C ALA A 358 -15.68 -8.18 -0.31
N VAL A 359 -14.59 -8.96 -0.34
CA VAL A 359 -13.26 -8.47 0.06
C VAL A 359 -12.77 -7.37 -0.88
N GLU A 360 -12.98 -7.51 -2.20
CA GLU A 360 -12.62 -6.44 -3.15
C GLU A 360 -13.45 -5.16 -2.91
N GLU A 361 -14.74 -5.30 -2.59
CA GLU A 361 -15.59 -4.14 -2.30
C GLU A 361 -15.22 -3.46 -0.99
N LEU A 362 -14.88 -4.20 0.06
CA LEU A 362 -14.39 -3.65 1.30
C LEU A 362 -13.06 -2.88 1.10
N LEU A 363 -12.18 -3.39 0.24
CA LEU A 363 -10.93 -2.71 -0.16
C LEU A 363 -11.20 -1.40 -0.92
N ARG A 364 -12.22 -1.38 -1.79
CA ARG A 364 -12.64 -0.17 -2.49
C ARG A 364 -13.28 0.83 -1.54
N TYR A 365 -14.22 0.36 -0.70
CA TYR A 365 -15.08 1.20 0.13
C TYR A 365 -14.32 1.90 1.26
N ASP A 366 -13.48 1.18 2.00
CA ASP A 366 -12.67 1.74 3.10
C ASP A 366 -11.34 0.96 3.27
N GLY A 367 -10.55 0.98 2.20
CA GLY A 367 -9.30 0.23 2.11
C GLY A 367 -8.23 0.68 3.11
N PRO A 368 -7.29 -0.23 3.44
CA PRO A 368 -6.24 0.01 4.42
C PRO A 368 -5.19 1.04 4.00
N VAL A 369 -5.02 1.28 2.69
CA VAL A 369 -4.04 2.22 2.14
C VAL A 369 -4.77 3.43 1.58
N GLU A 370 -4.76 4.52 2.32
CA GLU A 370 -5.41 5.76 1.95
C GLU A 370 -4.66 6.47 0.82
N LEU A 371 -3.34 6.61 0.96
CA LEU A 371 -2.46 7.18 -0.04
C LEU A 371 -1.41 6.16 -0.48
N ALA A 372 -1.16 6.05 -1.79
CA ALA A 372 -0.05 5.27 -2.31
C ALA A 372 1.30 5.83 -1.80
N THR A 373 2.30 4.96 -1.71
CA THR A 373 3.67 5.37 -1.33
C THR A 373 4.23 6.42 -2.29
N TRP A 374 5.12 7.25 -1.78
CA TRP A 374 5.70 8.41 -2.45
C TRP A 374 6.16 8.16 -3.87
N ARG A 375 5.97 9.18 -4.72
CA ARG A 375 6.57 9.31 -6.04
C ARG A 375 7.21 10.68 -6.19
N TYR A 376 8.19 10.79 -7.07
CA TYR A 376 8.94 12.02 -7.33
C TYR A 376 9.03 12.25 -8.83
N ALA A 377 8.70 13.44 -9.28
CA ALA A 377 8.81 13.80 -10.68
C ALA A 377 10.29 13.83 -11.11
N THR A 378 10.70 13.01 -12.07
CA THR A 378 12.07 12.97 -12.60
C THR A 378 12.34 14.06 -13.62
N ARG A 379 11.30 14.72 -14.08
CA ARG A 379 11.29 15.89 -14.97
C ARG A 379 9.92 16.56 -14.86
N GLU A 380 9.82 17.77 -15.37
CA GLU A 380 8.53 18.44 -15.46
C GLU A 380 7.51 17.61 -16.25
N LEU A 381 6.29 17.55 -15.72
CA LEU A 381 5.16 16.84 -16.33
C LEU A 381 3.83 17.56 -16.05
N THR A 382 2.83 17.28 -16.89
CA THR A 382 1.45 17.71 -16.64
C THR A 382 0.61 16.51 -16.22
N LEU A 383 -0.17 16.67 -15.13
CA LEU A 383 -1.08 15.67 -14.61
C LEU A 383 -2.38 16.38 -14.18
N GLY A 384 -3.54 15.88 -14.66
CA GLY A 384 -4.83 16.51 -14.37
C GLY A 384 -4.89 18.01 -14.68
N GLY A 385 -4.16 18.47 -15.70
CA GLY A 385 -4.07 19.89 -16.09
C GLY A 385 -3.08 20.73 -15.25
N GLN A 386 -2.48 20.18 -14.18
CA GLN A 386 -1.51 20.86 -13.35
C GLN A 386 -0.07 20.55 -13.79
N ARG A 387 0.77 21.58 -13.74
CA ARG A 387 2.21 21.47 -14.03
C ARG A 387 2.95 21.09 -12.77
N ILE A 388 3.55 19.90 -12.75
CA ILE A 388 4.36 19.35 -11.68
C ILE A 388 5.82 19.54 -12.06
N ALA A 389 6.60 20.21 -11.21
CA ALA A 389 8.00 20.47 -11.46
C ALA A 389 8.86 19.21 -11.17
N GLU A 390 10.05 19.17 -11.78
CA GLU A 390 11.06 18.16 -11.44
C GLU A 390 11.37 18.19 -9.95
N GLY A 391 11.47 17.03 -9.33
CA GLY A 391 11.72 16.85 -7.90
C GLY A 391 10.50 16.99 -7.00
N ASP A 392 9.35 17.42 -7.52
CA ASP A 392 8.11 17.54 -6.72
C ASP A 392 7.62 16.15 -6.27
N PRO A 393 7.24 16.02 -4.99
CA PRO A 393 6.58 14.82 -4.48
C PRO A 393 5.13 14.73 -4.95
N VAL A 394 4.72 13.53 -5.33
CA VAL A 394 3.35 13.21 -5.74
C VAL A 394 2.82 12.04 -4.90
N LEU A 395 1.64 12.21 -4.35
CA LEU A 395 0.89 11.20 -3.59
C LEU A 395 -0.45 10.94 -4.28
N VAL A 396 -0.67 9.70 -4.67
CA VAL A 396 -1.95 9.26 -5.23
C VAL A 396 -2.87 8.87 -4.10
N VAL A 397 -4.03 9.52 -4.02
CA VAL A 397 -5.03 9.27 -2.98
C VAL A 397 -5.94 8.14 -3.46
N LEU A 398 -5.59 6.89 -3.10
CA LEU A 398 -6.31 5.69 -3.52
C LEU A 398 -7.75 5.72 -3.02
N ALA A 399 -7.94 6.07 -1.74
CA ALA A 399 -9.27 6.17 -1.12
C ALA A 399 -10.19 7.18 -1.83
N ALA A 400 -9.64 8.26 -2.40
CA ALA A 400 -10.41 9.20 -3.21
C ALA A 400 -10.74 8.63 -4.58
N ALA A 401 -9.77 8.03 -5.25
CA ALA A 401 -9.93 7.46 -6.58
C ALA A 401 -10.93 6.28 -6.58
N ASP A 402 -10.91 5.46 -5.54
CA ASP A 402 -11.80 4.30 -5.38
C ASP A 402 -13.24 4.70 -5.03
N ARG A 403 -13.48 5.98 -4.80
CA ARG A 403 -14.82 6.59 -4.66
C ARG A 403 -15.12 7.66 -5.73
N ASP A 404 -14.48 7.57 -6.88
CA ASP A 404 -14.72 8.50 -7.99
C ASP A 404 -16.02 8.13 -8.73
N PRO A 405 -17.06 9.02 -8.73
CA PRO A 405 -18.33 8.77 -9.41
C PRO A 405 -18.17 8.69 -10.96
N ALA A 406 -17.07 9.19 -11.51
CA ALA A 406 -16.77 9.02 -12.93
C ALA A 406 -16.37 7.57 -13.27
N ARG A 407 -16.07 6.73 -12.28
CA ARG A 407 -15.66 5.34 -12.46
C ARG A 407 -16.57 4.32 -11.82
N PHE A 408 -17.15 4.64 -10.67
CA PHE A 408 -18.00 3.73 -9.90
C PHE A 408 -19.40 4.33 -9.75
N ASP A 409 -20.41 3.55 -10.10
CA ASP A 409 -21.79 3.92 -9.80
C ASP A 409 -22.02 3.86 -8.29
N GLU A 410 -22.72 4.87 -7.74
CA GLU A 410 -22.97 4.97 -6.29
C GLU A 410 -21.71 4.68 -5.43
N PRO A 411 -20.60 5.43 -5.62
CA PRO A 411 -19.30 5.10 -5.07
C PRO A 411 -19.27 5.09 -3.53
N ASP A 412 -20.18 5.81 -2.89
CA ASP A 412 -20.30 5.92 -1.44
C ASP A 412 -21.22 4.86 -0.82
N VAL A 413 -21.81 3.98 -1.65
CA VAL A 413 -22.60 2.82 -1.21
C VAL A 413 -21.70 1.59 -1.13
N LEU A 414 -21.75 0.89 0.01
CA LEU A 414 -21.16 -0.44 0.15
C LEU A 414 -22.07 -1.47 -0.53
N ASP A 415 -21.59 -2.06 -1.61
CA ASP A 415 -22.31 -3.11 -2.36
C ASP A 415 -21.40 -4.32 -2.57
N LEU A 416 -21.58 -5.36 -1.73
CA LEU A 416 -20.76 -6.57 -1.78
C LEU A 416 -20.96 -7.38 -3.07
N THR A 417 -21.97 -7.05 -3.87
CA THR A 417 -22.26 -7.70 -5.16
C THR A 417 -21.63 -6.97 -6.35
N ARG A 418 -20.91 -5.87 -6.13
CA ARG A 418 -20.28 -5.05 -7.17
C ARG A 418 -19.28 -5.85 -7.99
N ARG A 419 -19.63 -6.22 -9.22
CA ARG A 419 -18.78 -7.03 -10.11
C ARG A 419 -17.74 -6.19 -10.87
N ASP A 420 -18.14 -5.00 -11.36
CA ASP A 420 -17.22 -4.08 -12.03
C ASP A 420 -16.50 -3.21 -10.97
N ASN A 421 -15.45 -3.77 -10.41
CA ASN A 421 -14.72 -3.21 -9.28
C ASN A 421 -13.19 -3.16 -9.49
N PRO A 422 -12.69 -2.38 -10.47
CA PRO A 422 -11.26 -2.22 -10.71
C PRO A 422 -10.65 -1.19 -9.75
N HIS A 423 -10.83 -1.39 -8.45
CA HIS A 423 -10.28 -0.50 -7.44
C HIS A 423 -8.75 -0.44 -7.48
N LEU A 424 -8.19 0.62 -6.93
CA LEU A 424 -6.75 0.86 -6.86
C LEU A 424 -6.14 0.50 -5.50
N GLY A 425 -6.86 -0.14 -4.61
CA GLY A 425 -6.40 -0.49 -3.25
C GLY A 425 -5.11 -1.32 -3.23
N TYR A 426 -4.83 -2.10 -4.28
CA TYR A 426 -3.56 -2.80 -4.49
C TYR A 426 -2.57 -2.04 -5.40
N GLY A 427 -2.84 -0.78 -5.72
CA GLY A 427 -2.06 0.00 -6.66
C GLY A 427 -2.31 -0.39 -8.13
N HIS A 428 -1.46 0.13 -9.03
CA HIS A 428 -1.51 -0.12 -10.47
C HIS A 428 -0.11 -0.06 -11.09
N GLY A 429 0.08 -0.71 -12.24
CA GLY A 429 1.35 -0.73 -12.98
C GLY A 429 2.38 -1.69 -12.37
N ILE A 430 3.67 -1.39 -12.56
CA ILE A 430 4.78 -2.27 -12.16
C ILE A 430 4.87 -2.49 -10.65
N HIS A 431 4.34 -1.56 -9.85
CA HIS A 431 4.29 -1.64 -8.39
C HIS A 431 2.97 -2.22 -7.84
N TYR A 432 2.13 -2.85 -8.68
CA TYR A 432 0.96 -3.59 -8.19
C TYR A 432 1.35 -4.53 -7.07
N CYS A 433 0.55 -4.60 -5.99
CA CYS A 433 0.87 -5.31 -4.76
C CYS A 433 1.29 -6.77 -5.01
N LEU A 434 2.48 -7.13 -4.57
CA LEU A 434 2.97 -8.51 -4.64
C LEU A 434 2.18 -9.44 -3.72
N GLY A 435 1.79 -8.93 -2.54
CA GLY A 435 1.08 -9.65 -1.50
C GLY A 435 -0.43 -9.74 -1.71
N ALA A 436 -1.00 -9.20 -2.81
CA ALA A 436 -2.44 -9.19 -3.02
C ALA A 436 -3.11 -10.57 -2.91
N PRO A 437 -2.53 -11.68 -3.41
CA PRO A 437 -3.12 -13.00 -3.20
C PRO A 437 -3.18 -13.42 -1.73
N LEU A 438 -2.16 -13.10 -0.93
CA LEU A 438 -2.13 -13.41 0.50
C LEU A 438 -3.13 -12.56 1.28
N ALA A 439 -3.17 -11.26 1.03
CA ALA A 439 -4.12 -10.36 1.69
C ALA A 439 -5.59 -10.73 1.40
N ARG A 440 -5.89 -11.19 0.18
CA ARG A 440 -7.22 -11.75 -0.17
C ARG A 440 -7.53 -12.99 0.62
N LEU A 441 -6.59 -13.92 0.69
CA LEU A 441 -6.76 -15.16 1.44
C LEU A 441 -6.98 -14.90 2.93
N GLU A 442 -6.15 -14.04 3.54
CA GLU A 442 -6.29 -13.66 4.95
C GLU A 442 -7.62 -12.93 5.20
N GLY A 443 -7.99 -11.96 4.37
CA GLY A 443 -9.24 -11.22 4.50
C GLY A 443 -10.47 -12.11 4.36
N GLN A 444 -10.50 -13.00 3.36
CA GLN A 444 -11.60 -13.95 3.15
C GLN A 444 -11.73 -14.93 4.34
N THR A 445 -10.61 -15.53 4.75
CA THR A 445 -10.61 -16.49 5.87
C THR A 445 -11.03 -15.82 7.17
N ALA A 446 -10.44 -14.66 7.49
CA ALA A 446 -10.74 -13.93 8.71
C ALA A 446 -12.23 -13.52 8.79
N LEU A 447 -12.76 -12.91 7.73
CA LEU A 447 -14.16 -12.45 7.72
C LEU A 447 -15.15 -13.62 7.71
N ALA A 448 -14.89 -14.67 6.92
CA ALA A 448 -15.76 -15.84 6.87
C ALA A 448 -15.82 -16.53 8.24
N THR A 449 -14.68 -16.79 8.86
CA THR A 449 -14.64 -17.49 10.15
C THR A 449 -15.24 -16.64 11.27
N LEU A 450 -14.91 -15.33 11.31
CA LEU A 450 -15.47 -14.42 12.31
C LEU A 450 -17.00 -14.34 12.25
N LEU A 451 -17.57 -14.18 11.03
CA LEU A 451 -19.03 -14.09 10.84
C LEU A 451 -19.76 -15.42 11.02
N THR A 452 -19.07 -16.54 10.84
CA THR A 452 -19.63 -17.89 11.08
C THR A 452 -19.66 -18.19 12.58
N ARG A 453 -18.57 -17.94 13.29
CA ARG A 453 -18.45 -18.26 14.71
C ARG A 453 -19.16 -17.26 15.61
N LEU A 454 -19.20 -15.98 15.22
CA LEU A 454 -19.83 -14.90 15.98
C LEU A 454 -20.93 -14.23 15.13
N PRO A 455 -22.05 -14.92 14.85
CA PRO A 455 -23.06 -14.44 13.90
C PRO A 455 -23.81 -13.19 14.38
N ASP A 456 -23.88 -12.95 15.67
CA ASP A 456 -24.54 -11.80 16.32
C ASP A 456 -23.57 -10.68 16.73
N LEU A 457 -22.34 -10.70 16.18
CA LEU A 457 -21.30 -9.70 16.41
C LEU A 457 -21.85 -8.28 16.24
N ARG A 458 -21.63 -7.40 17.21
CA ARG A 458 -22.08 -5.99 17.19
C ARG A 458 -21.03 -5.07 17.79
N LEU A 459 -21.10 -3.80 17.44
CA LEU A 459 -20.26 -2.78 18.06
C LEU A 459 -20.61 -2.63 19.55
N ALA A 460 -19.58 -2.55 20.41
CA ALA A 460 -19.69 -2.26 21.83
C ALA A 460 -19.38 -0.79 22.16
N ALA A 461 -19.25 0.08 21.14
CA ALA A 461 -19.03 1.51 21.29
C ALA A 461 -19.80 2.27 20.21
N GLU A 462 -20.14 3.53 20.48
CA GLU A 462 -20.69 4.39 19.47
C GLU A 462 -19.68 4.67 18.36
N PRO A 463 -20.09 4.72 17.09
CA PRO A 463 -19.19 4.94 15.96
C PRO A 463 -18.33 6.21 16.09
N ASP A 464 -18.89 7.28 16.66
CA ASP A 464 -18.21 8.58 16.84
C ASP A 464 -17.15 8.54 17.95
N ASP A 465 -17.20 7.56 18.84
CA ASP A 465 -16.19 7.32 19.89
C ASP A 465 -14.99 6.55 19.39
N LEU A 466 -15.12 5.87 18.26
CA LEU A 466 -14.01 5.13 17.66
C LEU A 466 -12.91 6.08 17.18
N ARG A 467 -11.68 5.68 17.43
CA ARG A 467 -10.51 6.49 17.06
C ARG A 467 -9.76 5.86 15.90
N TRP A 468 -9.65 6.63 14.83
CA TRP A 468 -8.83 6.27 13.68
C TRP A 468 -7.35 6.59 13.95
N ARG A 469 -6.47 5.81 13.34
CA ARG A 469 -5.03 6.07 13.38
C ARG A 469 -4.73 7.31 12.54
N GLY A 470 -4.06 8.28 13.11
CA GLY A 470 -3.54 9.43 12.35
C GLY A 470 -2.28 9.00 11.61
N GLY A 471 -2.36 8.81 10.32
CA GLY A 471 -1.23 8.50 9.43
C GLY A 471 -1.41 9.19 8.09
N LEU A 472 -0.35 9.26 7.28
CA LEU A 472 -0.44 9.82 5.93
C LEU A 472 -0.87 8.76 4.92
N ILE A 473 -0.37 7.52 5.09
CA ILE A 473 -0.53 6.45 4.09
C ILE A 473 -1.59 5.44 4.51
N MET A 474 -1.61 5.09 5.80
CA MET A 474 -2.44 4.01 6.32
C MET A 474 -3.70 4.54 6.97
N ARG A 475 -4.83 3.87 6.68
CA ARG A 475 -6.13 4.09 7.29
C ARG A 475 -6.56 2.86 8.08
N GLY A 476 -6.87 3.03 9.36
CA GLY A 476 -7.32 1.95 10.22
C GLY A 476 -7.73 2.43 11.59
N LEU A 477 -8.52 1.62 12.27
CA LEU A 477 -8.99 1.86 13.63
C LEU A 477 -7.87 1.59 14.67
N ARG A 478 -7.88 2.31 15.77
CA ARG A 478 -7.00 2.03 16.92
C ARG A 478 -7.51 0.83 17.71
N THR A 479 -8.81 0.77 17.93
CA THR A 479 -9.53 -0.28 18.64
C THR A 479 -10.86 -0.53 17.95
N LEU A 480 -11.38 -1.74 18.03
CA LEU A 480 -12.73 -2.09 17.56
C LEU A 480 -13.39 -2.96 18.63
N PRO A 481 -13.93 -2.33 19.70
CA PRO A 481 -14.64 -3.06 20.74
C PRO A 481 -15.94 -3.63 20.20
N VAL A 482 -16.16 -4.91 20.45
CA VAL A 482 -17.35 -5.67 20.01
C VAL A 482 -17.91 -6.49 21.14
N GLU A 483 -19.21 -6.82 20.99
CA GLU A 483 -19.93 -7.77 21.82
C GLU A 483 -20.57 -8.84 20.93
N PHE A 484 -20.75 -10.02 21.49
CA PHE A 484 -21.36 -11.18 20.85
C PHE A 484 -21.86 -12.17 21.91
N THR A 485 -22.70 -13.15 21.52
CA THR A 485 -23.07 -14.23 22.42
C THR A 485 -21.87 -15.15 22.63
N PRO A 486 -21.46 -15.41 23.90
CA PRO A 486 -20.35 -16.32 24.18
C PRO A 486 -20.61 -17.71 23.58
N GLU A 487 -19.59 -18.29 22.95
CA GLU A 487 -19.65 -19.70 22.57
C GLU A 487 -19.76 -20.54 23.87
N SER A 488 -20.74 -21.44 23.93
CA SER A 488 -20.85 -22.38 25.04
C SER A 488 -19.60 -23.24 25.09
N ALA A 489 -19.01 -23.41 26.28
CA ALA A 489 -17.91 -24.35 26.44
C ALA A 489 -18.40 -25.73 25.96
N THR A 490 -17.89 -26.18 24.82
CA THR A 490 -18.13 -27.54 24.37
C THR A 490 -17.52 -28.44 25.46
N GLU A 491 -18.34 -29.23 26.13
CA GLU A 491 -17.84 -30.22 27.09
C GLU A 491 -16.74 -31.03 26.40
N MET A 492 -15.52 -30.90 26.87
CA MET A 492 -14.43 -31.75 26.45
C MET A 492 -14.88 -33.19 26.67
N PRO A 493 -14.74 -34.10 25.68
CA PRO A 493 -15.06 -35.50 25.91
C PRO A 493 -14.30 -35.94 27.15
N SER A 494 -15.03 -36.38 28.18
CA SER A 494 -14.43 -36.90 29.40
C SER A 494 -13.39 -37.96 29.03
N GLU A 495 -12.16 -37.80 29.45
CA GLU A 495 -11.11 -38.83 29.29
C GLU A 495 -11.72 -40.18 29.70
N PRO A 496 -11.56 -41.22 28.86
CA PRO A 496 -12.01 -42.54 29.26
C PRO A 496 -11.30 -42.97 30.54
N SER A 497 -12.08 -43.16 31.60
CA SER A 497 -11.60 -43.63 32.88
C SER A 497 -10.68 -44.84 32.67
N ARG A 498 -9.42 -44.73 33.09
CA ARG A 498 -8.46 -45.83 33.07
C ARG A 498 -9.05 -47.00 33.82
N PRO A 499 -9.07 -48.21 33.25
CA PRO A 499 -9.54 -49.41 33.97
C PRO A 499 -8.62 -49.62 35.19
N GLY A 500 -9.22 -49.64 36.34
CA GLY A 500 -8.56 -49.90 37.60
C GLY A 500 -7.78 -51.22 37.52
N THR A 501 -6.47 -51.19 37.83
CA THR A 501 -5.69 -52.36 38.13
C THR A 501 -6.22 -52.96 39.43
N ALA A 502 -7.00 -54.03 39.29
CA ALA A 502 -7.34 -54.91 40.44
C ALA A 502 -6.08 -55.68 40.84
N ALA A 503 -5.78 -55.63 42.14
CA ALA A 503 -4.69 -56.36 42.81
C ALA A 503 -4.93 -57.87 42.83
#